data_7ce08bc03272ba5c16c257f6e3a93550
#
_entry.id   7ce08bc03272ba5c16c257f6e3a93550
#
_cell.length_a   1.000
_cell.length_b   1.000
_cell.length_c   1.000
_cell.angle_alpha   90.00
_cell.angle_beta   90.00
_cell.angle_gamma   90.00
#
_symmetry.space_group_name_H-M   'P 1'
#
loop_
_entity.id
_entity.type
_entity.pdbx_description
1 polymer ?
#
loop_
_entity_poly.entity_id
_entity_poly.type
_entity_poly.pdbx_seq_one_letter_code
_entity_poly.pdbx_strand_id
1 'polypeptide(L)'
;HAHLAAQDRAVAFLLGCQRPAGGIYVPQPGKKGSGLGNYNTSISVMALAATHRPETVPAILKARDYIAASQHAGDDAHTGGFGYDKAAQRAYTDLNNTHYALDAMRRTQHLEELRPAGQRRADLDWEAALVYALQMQNSEGEGRGGFAYNTGDPKAGTATNASGRVMLRAYGSMTYA
;
A
#
# COMPACT_ATOMS: atom_id res chain seq x y z
N HIS A 1 -31.81 9.80 -0.20
CA HIS A 1 -31.38 10.52 -1.42
C HIS A 1 -30.08 11.34 -1.23
N ALA A 2 -29.90 12.10 -0.11
CA ALA A 2 -28.70 12.93 0.11
C ALA A 2 -27.40 12.13 0.20
N HIS A 3 -27.41 10.96 0.83
CA HIS A 3 -26.23 10.08 0.94
C HIS A 3 -25.78 9.51 -0.41
N LEU A 4 -26.73 9.14 -1.28
CA LEU A 4 -26.41 8.64 -2.63
C LEU A 4 -25.74 9.74 -3.46
N ALA A 5 -26.26 10.95 -3.44
CA ALA A 5 -25.68 12.08 -4.15
C ALA A 5 -24.26 12.46 -3.63
N ALA A 6 -24.00 12.31 -2.33
CA ALA A 6 -22.67 12.49 -1.78
C ALA A 6 -21.70 11.40 -2.23
N GLN A 7 -22.15 10.15 -2.25
CA GLN A 7 -21.36 9.01 -2.75
C GLN A 7 -21.06 9.17 -4.25
N ASP A 8 -22.05 9.61 -5.06
CA ASP A 8 -21.84 9.86 -6.50
C ASP A 8 -20.74 10.90 -6.74
N ARG A 9 -20.77 12.00 -5.99
CA ARG A 9 -19.73 13.04 -6.09
C ARG A 9 -18.35 12.51 -5.66
N ALA A 10 -18.29 11.71 -4.59
CA ALA A 10 -17.02 11.13 -4.13
C ALA A 10 -16.43 10.16 -5.16
N VAL A 11 -17.26 9.29 -5.74
CA VAL A 11 -16.83 8.38 -6.82
C VAL A 11 -16.34 9.16 -8.02
N ALA A 12 -17.11 10.16 -8.48
CA ALA A 12 -16.71 11.00 -9.61
C ALA A 12 -15.38 11.74 -9.34
N PHE A 13 -15.18 12.24 -8.13
CA PHE A 13 -13.93 12.88 -7.73
C PHE A 13 -12.74 11.89 -7.80
N LEU A 14 -12.87 10.70 -7.23
CA LEU A 14 -11.80 9.68 -7.25
C LEU A 14 -11.46 9.26 -8.68
N LEU A 15 -12.48 9.01 -9.52
CA LEU A 15 -12.28 8.68 -10.93
C LEU A 15 -11.58 9.83 -11.69
N GLY A 16 -11.92 11.09 -11.39
CA GLY A 16 -11.27 12.28 -11.95
C GLY A 16 -9.80 12.44 -11.53
N CYS A 17 -9.39 11.83 -10.41
CA CYS A 17 -8.00 11.82 -9.95
C CYS A 17 -7.14 10.73 -10.61
N GLN A 18 -7.74 9.82 -11.41
CA GLN A 18 -6.97 8.73 -12.03
C GLN A 18 -5.98 9.25 -13.07
N ARG A 19 -4.73 8.84 -12.90
CA ARG A 19 -3.61 9.22 -13.78
C ARG A 19 -3.48 8.24 -14.97
N PRO A 20 -2.81 8.62 -16.05
CA PRO A 20 -2.59 7.75 -17.21
C PRO A 20 -1.97 6.39 -16.86
N ALA A 21 -1.04 6.36 -15.88
CA ALA A 21 -0.42 5.13 -15.39
C ALA A 21 -1.30 4.29 -14.45
N GLY A 22 -2.55 4.71 -14.18
CA GLY A 22 -3.49 3.98 -13.35
C GLY A 22 -3.63 4.48 -11.91
N GLY A 23 -2.62 5.12 -11.36
CA GLY A 23 -2.66 5.64 -9.98
C GLY A 23 -3.77 6.67 -9.77
N ILE A 24 -4.39 6.66 -8.59
CA ILE A 24 -5.48 7.59 -8.22
C ILE A 24 -4.95 8.52 -7.14
N TYR A 25 -4.48 9.69 -7.55
CA TYR A 25 -3.90 10.70 -6.66
C TYR A 25 -3.81 12.07 -7.33
N VAL A 26 -3.64 13.11 -6.52
CA VAL A 26 -3.39 14.48 -7.00
C VAL A 26 -1.89 14.77 -6.85
N PRO A 27 -1.15 14.99 -7.95
CA PRO A 27 0.27 15.36 -7.88
C PRO A 27 0.46 16.69 -7.16
N GLN A 28 1.53 16.82 -6.40
CA GLN A 28 1.92 18.11 -5.82
C GLN A 28 2.83 18.87 -6.78
N PRO A 29 2.48 20.08 -7.23
CA PRO A 29 3.32 20.86 -8.12
C PRO A 29 4.73 21.11 -7.55
N GLY A 30 5.74 20.98 -8.39
CA GLY A 30 7.13 21.33 -8.04
C GLY A 30 7.89 20.29 -7.21
N LYS A 31 7.28 19.18 -6.85
CA LYS A 31 7.96 18.10 -6.11
C LYS A 31 7.92 16.79 -6.91
N LYS A 32 9.06 16.25 -7.30
CA LYS A 32 9.14 14.90 -7.87
C LYS A 32 8.77 13.87 -6.79
N GLY A 33 7.90 12.91 -7.12
CA GLY A 33 7.50 11.83 -6.21
C GLY A 33 6.60 12.26 -5.04
N SER A 34 5.99 13.44 -5.11
CA SER A 34 5.10 13.92 -4.06
C SER A 34 3.64 13.93 -4.53
N GLY A 35 2.86 13.13 -3.95
CA GLY A 35 1.43 12.96 -4.25
C GLY A 35 0.90 11.76 -3.49
N LEU A 36 1.77 11.08 -2.76
CA LEU A 36 1.44 9.86 -2.02
C LEU A 36 0.75 8.85 -2.95
N GLY A 37 1.32 8.67 -4.16
CA GLY A 37 0.68 7.98 -5.27
C GLY A 37 0.24 6.58 -4.92
N ASN A 38 1.10 5.77 -4.29
CA ASN A 38 0.76 4.42 -3.87
C ASN A 38 -0.28 4.43 -2.71
N TYR A 39 -0.04 5.24 -1.68
CA TYR A 39 -0.93 5.35 -0.53
C TYR A 39 -2.35 5.75 -0.93
N ASN A 40 -2.47 6.87 -1.66
CA ASN A 40 -3.76 7.37 -2.10
C ASN A 40 -4.47 6.41 -3.07
N THR A 41 -3.71 5.76 -3.98
CA THR A 41 -4.27 4.77 -4.91
C THR A 41 -4.84 3.58 -4.16
N SER A 42 -4.11 3.03 -3.20
CA SER A 42 -4.55 1.86 -2.43
C SER A 42 -5.84 2.14 -1.66
N ILE A 43 -5.94 3.27 -0.97
CA ILE A 43 -7.16 3.66 -0.25
C ILE A 43 -8.31 3.93 -1.24
N SER A 44 -8.04 4.60 -2.35
CA SER A 44 -9.06 4.91 -3.37
C SER A 44 -9.62 3.64 -4.01
N VAL A 45 -8.78 2.64 -4.28
CA VAL A 45 -9.20 1.33 -4.81
C VAL A 45 -10.17 0.65 -3.84
N MET A 46 -9.85 0.63 -2.56
CA MET A 46 -10.74 0.05 -1.55
C MET A 46 -12.06 0.81 -1.43
N ALA A 47 -12.01 2.15 -1.46
CA ALA A 47 -13.20 2.98 -1.42
C ALA A 47 -14.10 2.77 -2.65
N LEU A 48 -13.53 2.72 -3.86
CA LEU A 48 -14.28 2.44 -5.09
C LEU A 48 -14.89 1.04 -5.08
N ALA A 49 -14.13 0.02 -4.67
CA ALA A 49 -14.60 -1.36 -4.57
C ALA A 49 -15.77 -1.51 -3.58
N ALA A 50 -15.73 -0.79 -2.46
CA ALA A 50 -16.79 -0.80 -1.44
C ALA A 50 -18.12 -0.21 -1.95
N THR A 51 -18.12 0.52 -3.07
CA THR A 51 -19.36 1.01 -3.69
C THR A 51 -20.11 -0.06 -4.46
N HIS A 52 -19.46 -1.16 -4.80
CA HIS A 52 -19.99 -2.26 -5.63
C HIS A 52 -20.54 -1.80 -7.00
N ARG A 53 -20.00 -0.72 -7.56
CA ARG A 53 -20.45 -0.12 -8.82
C ARG A 53 -19.68 -0.71 -10.00
N PRO A 54 -20.35 -1.37 -10.96
CA PRO A 54 -19.68 -1.96 -12.13
C PRO A 54 -18.87 -0.96 -12.95
N GLU A 55 -19.32 0.28 -13.04
CA GLU A 55 -18.64 1.36 -13.77
C GLU A 55 -17.28 1.74 -13.17
N THR A 56 -17.00 1.39 -11.92
CA THR A 56 -15.69 1.64 -11.28
C THR A 56 -14.65 0.57 -11.57
N VAL A 57 -15.08 -0.61 -12.03
CA VAL A 57 -14.21 -1.78 -12.25
C VAL A 57 -13.03 -1.48 -13.18
N PRO A 58 -13.21 -0.85 -14.35
CA PRO A 58 -12.08 -0.55 -15.23
C PRO A 58 -11.01 0.34 -14.56
N ALA A 59 -11.45 1.30 -13.75
CA ALA A 59 -10.54 2.18 -13.01
C ALA A 59 -9.79 1.41 -11.91
N ILE A 60 -10.47 0.52 -11.19
CA ILE A 60 -9.87 -0.35 -10.17
C ILE A 60 -8.82 -1.26 -10.81
N LEU A 61 -9.14 -1.94 -11.92
CA LEU A 61 -8.20 -2.83 -12.61
C LEU A 61 -6.93 -2.09 -13.05
N LYS A 62 -7.07 -0.88 -13.57
CA LYS A 62 -5.93 -0.04 -13.96
C LYS A 62 -5.11 0.44 -12.74
N ALA A 63 -5.78 0.72 -11.62
CA ALA A 63 -5.11 1.09 -10.39
C ALA A 63 -4.38 -0.10 -9.75
N ARG A 64 -4.88 -1.32 -9.88
CA ARG A 64 -4.18 -2.55 -9.49
C ARG A 64 -2.86 -2.72 -10.25
N ASP A 65 -2.84 -2.44 -11.57
CA ASP A 65 -1.60 -2.46 -12.34
C ASP A 65 -0.58 -1.45 -11.77
N TYR A 66 -1.05 -0.27 -11.37
CA TYR A 66 -0.20 0.76 -10.76
C TYR A 66 0.37 0.29 -9.42
N ILE A 67 -0.47 -0.29 -8.53
CA ILE A 67 -0.03 -0.80 -7.22
C ILE A 67 0.98 -1.94 -7.42
N ALA A 68 0.68 -2.93 -8.26
CA ALA A 68 1.58 -4.05 -8.52
C ALA A 68 2.95 -3.58 -9.03
N ALA A 69 2.97 -2.60 -9.93
CA ALA A 69 4.20 -2.01 -10.43
C ALA A 69 4.91 -1.07 -9.42
N SER A 70 4.33 -0.83 -8.25
CA SER A 70 4.91 -0.03 -7.17
C SER A 70 5.59 -0.87 -6.08
N GLN A 71 5.41 -2.18 -6.10
CA GLN A 71 6.11 -3.09 -5.19
C GLN A 71 7.62 -3.00 -5.42
N HIS A 72 8.38 -2.88 -4.34
CA HIS A 72 9.83 -2.84 -4.44
C HIS A 72 10.37 -4.23 -4.79
N ALA A 73 11.14 -4.29 -5.88
CA ALA A 73 11.68 -5.53 -6.47
C ALA A 73 13.22 -5.55 -6.49
N GLY A 74 13.86 -4.82 -5.58
CA GLY A 74 15.32 -4.84 -5.42
C GLY A 74 15.82 -6.11 -4.73
N ASP A 75 17.12 -6.15 -4.44
CA ASP A 75 17.74 -7.17 -3.59
C ASP A 75 18.30 -6.48 -2.34
N ASP A 76 17.40 -5.97 -1.53
CA ASP A 76 17.72 -5.21 -0.32
C ASP A 76 16.60 -5.34 0.75
N ALA A 77 16.75 -4.66 1.86
CA ALA A 77 15.80 -4.68 2.98
C ALA A 77 14.40 -4.11 2.65
N HIS A 78 14.21 -3.54 1.47
CA HIS A 78 12.93 -2.99 1.01
C HIS A 78 12.15 -3.94 0.11
N THR A 79 12.79 -5.01 -0.36
CA THR A 79 12.20 -6.01 -1.28
C THR A 79 10.87 -6.52 -0.76
N GLY A 80 9.83 -6.47 -1.60
CA GLY A 80 8.46 -6.87 -1.29
C GLY A 80 7.60 -5.78 -0.64
N GLY A 81 8.21 -4.73 -0.09
CA GLY A 81 7.52 -3.61 0.54
C GLY A 81 7.04 -2.53 -0.42
N PHE A 82 6.33 -1.55 0.13
CA PHE A 82 5.81 -0.39 -0.59
C PHE A 82 6.17 0.91 0.14
N GLY A 83 6.50 1.93 -0.65
CA GLY A 83 6.64 3.31 -0.19
C GLY A 83 5.45 4.18 -0.57
N TYR A 84 5.56 5.47 -0.33
CA TYR A 84 4.50 6.45 -0.66
C TYR A 84 4.28 6.60 -2.16
N ASP A 85 5.35 6.49 -2.96
CA ASP A 85 5.34 6.71 -4.40
C ASP A 85 6.12 5.61 -5.13
N LYS A 86 5.71 5.31 -6.38
CA LYS A 86 6.41 4.38 -7.27
C LYS A 86 7.79 4.89 -7.70
N ALA A 87 7.96 6.20 -7.81
CA ALA A 87 9.12 6.86 -8.39
C ALA A 87 10.05 7.49 -7.35
N ALA A 88 10.13 6.93 -6.13
CA ALA A 88 11.07 7.42 -5.14
C ALA A 88 12.51 7.32 -5.67
N GLN A 89 13.27 8.41 -5.63
CA GLN A 89 14.69 8.43 -6.04
C GLN A 89 15.59 7.59 -5.12
N ARG A 90 15.05 7.13 -4.01
CA ARG A 90 15.67 6.21 -3.06
C ARG A 90 14.67 5.13 -2.69
N ALA A 91 15.14 3.94 -2.44
CA ALA A 91 14.32 2.90 -1.82
C ALA A 91 13.82 3.41 -0.46
N TYR A 92 12.52 3.49 -0.32
CA TYR A 92 11.85 3.80 0.94
C TYR A 92 10.58 2.98 0.97
N THR A 93 10.46 2.15 1.96
CA THR A 93 9.27 1.34 2.20
C THR A 93 8.94 1.40 3.68
N ASP A 94 7.67 1.28 4.01
CA ASP A 94 7.21 1.16 5.38
C ASP A 94 6.01 0.23 5.46
N LEU A 95 5.73 -0.26 6.66
CA LEU A 95 4.68 -1.26 6.84
C LEU A 95 3.28 -0.66 6.64
N ASN A 96 3.08 0.65 6.88
CA ASN A 96 1.80 1.30 6.65
C ASN A 96 1.42 1.34 5.17
N ASN A 97 2.35 1.79 4.30
CA ASN A 97 2.14 1.77 2.86
C ASN A 97 2.00 0.35 2.32
N THR A 98 2.79 -0.58 2.85
CA THR A 98 2.73 -2.00 2.49
C THR A 98 1.36 -2.58 2.85
N HIS A 99 0.89 -2.39 4.09
CA HIS A 99 -0.42 -2.86 4.53
C HIS A 99 -1.56 -2.41 3.60
N TYR A 100 -1.66 -1.10 3.31
CA TYR A 100 -2.73 -0.60 2.43
C TYR A 100 -2.64 -1.14 1.01
N ALA A 101 -1.43 -1.33 0.47
CA ALA A 101 -1.26 -1.93 -0.86
C ALA A 101 -1.71 -3.40 -0.88
N LEU A 102 -1.28 -4.19 0.11
CA LEU A 102 -1.68 -5.59 0.24
C LEU A 102 -3.19 -5.74 0.42
N ASP A 103 -3.81 -4.93 1.29
CA ASP A 103 -5.25 -4.97 1.56
C ASP A 103 -6.05 -4.59 0.31
N ALA A 104 -5.64 -3.52 -0.41
CA ALA A 104 -6.28 -3.13 -1.66
C ALA A 104 -6.21 -4.25 -2.72
N MET A 105 -5.06 -4.86 -2.91
CA MET A 105 -4.86 -5.92 -3.88
C MET A 105 -5.64 -7.19 -3.50
N ARG A 106 -5.66 -7.56 -2.22
CA ARG A 106 -6.38 -8.72 -1.73
C ARG A 106 -7.90 -8.57 -1.84
N ARG A 107 -8.44 -7.43 -1.36
CA ARG A 107 -9.90 -7.16 -1.40
C ARG A 107 -10.47 -7.10 -2.80
N THR A 108 -9.67 -6.68 -3.77
CA THR A 108 -10.12 -6.52 -5.16
C THR A 108 -9.65 -7.62 -6.10
N GLN A 109 -9.04 -8.68 -5.58
CA GLN A 109 -8.50 -9.78 -6.39
C GLN A 109 -9.57 -10.44 -7.28
N HIS A 110 -10.80 -10.59 -6.78
CA HIS A 110 -11.91 -11.17 -7.52
C HIS A 110 -12.29 -10.37 -8.78
N LEU A 111 -11.99 -9.06 -8.84
CA LEU A 111 -12.26 -8.21 -9.99
C LEU A 111 -11.36 -8.54 -11.19
N GLU A 112 -10.25 -9.25 -10.98
CA GLU A 112 -9.38 -9.72 -12.07
C GLU A 112 -10.09 -10.71 -13.01
N GLU A 113 -11.17 -11.34 -12.57
CA GLU A 113 -12.02 -12.18 -13.43
C GLU A 113 -12.76 -11.35 -14.50
N LEU A 114 -12.93 -10.04 -14.25
CA LEU A 114 -13.57 -9.09 -15.17
C LEU A 114 -12.57 -8.40 -16.10
N ARG A 115 -11.28 -8.74 -16.01
CA ARG A 115 -10.24 -8.15 -16.86
C ARG A 115 -10.45 -8.62 -18.30
N PRO A 116 -10.32 -7.71 -19.29
CA PRO A 116 -10.46 -8.07 -20.69
C PRO A 116 -9.52 -9.21 -21.10
N ALA A 117 -10.03 -10.10 -21.95
CA ALA A 117 -9.25 -11.24 -22.45
C ALA A 117 -7.95 -10.78 -23.11
N GLY A 118 -6.86 -11.49 -22.86
CA GLY A 118 -5.53 -11.18 -23.40
C GLY A 118 -4.74 -10.13 -22.59
N GLN A 119 -5.34 -9.47 -21.60
CA GLN A 119 -4.61 -8.61 -20.69
C GLN A 119 -4.04 -9.43 -19.53
N ARG A 120 -2.77 -9.09 -19.15
CA ARG A 120 -2.13 -9.72 -17.99
C ARG A 120 -2.85 -9.29 -16.72
N ARG A 121 -3.13 -10.24 -15.83
CA ARG A 121 -3.65 -9.97 -14.48
C ARG A 121 -2.58 -9.26 -13.63
N ALA A 122 -3.02 -8.28 -12.86
CA ALA A 122 -2.17 -7.62 -11.88
C ALA A 122 -2.11 -8.46 -10.60
N ASP A 123 -0.91 -8.83 -10.20
CA ASP A 123 -0.68 -9.54 -8.94
C ASP A 123 0.63 -9.07 -8.31
N LEU A 124 0.80 -9.36 -7.03
CA LEU A 124 1.98 -9.06 -6.24
C LEU A 124 2.89 -10.28 -6.12
N ASP A 125 4.14 -10.03 -5.81
CA ASP A 125 4.99 -11.02 -5.16
C ASP A 125 4.61 -11.10 -3.67
N TRP A 126 3.67 -11.98 -3.37
CA TRP A 126 3.14 -12.18 -2.01
C TRP A 126 4.18 -12.80 -1.07
N GLU A 127 5.09 -13.63 -1.60
CA GLU A 127 6.16 -14.22 -0.81
C GLU A 127 7.15 -13.14 -0.37
N ALA A 128 7.60 -12.29 -1.29
CA ALA A 128 8.44 -11.15 -0.95
C ALA A 128 7.76 -10.19 0.04
N ALA A 129 6.45 -9.94 -0.12
CA ALA A 129 5.69 -9.10 0.80
C ALA A 129 5.62 -9.71 2.21
N LEU A 130 5.44 -11.03 2.32
CA LEU A 130 5.46 -11.73 3.60
C LEU A 130 6.83 -11.65 4.26
N VAL A 131 7.92 -11.87 3.51
CA VAL A 131 9.29 -11.73 4.00
C VAL A 131 9.53 -10.31 4.51
N TYR A 132 9.11 -9.29 3.76
CA TYR A 132 9.20 -7.89 4.17
C TYR A 132 8.45 -7.64 5.49
N ALA A 133 7.22 -8.11 5.62
CA ALA A 133 6.43 -7.95 6.85
C ALA A 133 7.09 -8.64 8.06
N LEU A 134 7.62 -9.85 7.86
CA LEU A 134 8.31 -10.60 8.92
C LEU A 134 9.59 -9.90 9.41
N GLN A 135 10.29 -9.16 8.56
CA GLN A 135 11.44 -8.35 8.96
C GLN A 135 11.06 -7.22 9.93
N MET A 136 9.80 -6.76 9.88
CA MET A 136 9.27 -5.72 10.78
C MET A 136 8.76 -6.29 12.11
N GLN A 137 8.60 -7.61 12.19
CA GLN A 137 8.06 -8.25 13.39
C GLN A 137 9.13 -8.46 14.45
N ASN A 138 8.87 -8.01 15.67
CA ASN A 138 9.73 -8.29 16.80
C ASN A 138 9.61 -9.78 17.20
N SER A 139 10.72 -10.50 17.11
CA SER A 139 10.79 -11.93 17.44
C SER A 139 11.00 -12.21 18.94
N GLU A 140 11.44 -11.20 19.72
CA GLU A 140 11.82 -11.33 21.13
C GLU A 140 11.51 -10.08 21.96
N GLY A 141 11.69 -10.17 23.28
CA GLY A 141 11.49 -9.05 24.21
C GLY A 141 10.03 -8.71 24.49
N GLU A 142 9.79 -7.60 25.21
CA GLU A 142 8.44 -7.14 25.59
C GLU A 142 7.54 -6.85 24.39
N GLY A 143 8.12 -6.45 23.27
CA GLY A 143 7.41 -6.18 22.01
C GLY A 143 7.23 -7.39 21.10
N ARG A 144 7.49 -8.61 21.58
CA ARG A 144 7.40 -9.83 20.76
C ARG A 144 6.04 -9.97 20.07
N GLY A 145 6.07 -10.25 18.78
CA GLY A 145 4.90 -10.36 17.92
C GLY A 145 4.38 -9.04 17.37
N GLY A 146 4.78 -7.90 17.93
CA GLY A 146 4.43 -6.60 17.40
C GLY A 146 5.32 -6.16 16.25
N PHE A 147 4.89 -5.17 15.48
CA PHE A 147 5.54 -4.74 14.25
C PHE A 147 6.12 -3.33 14.38
N ALA A 148 7.35 -3.14 13.89
CA ALA A 148 7.96 -1.84 13.68
C ALA A 148 7.35 -1.14 12.45
N TYR A 149 7.52 0.18 12.36
CA TYR A 149 7.01 0.95 11.22
C TYR A 149 7.86 0.73 9.96
N ASN A 150 9.17 0.83 10.08
CA ASN A 150 10.14 0.41 9.07
C ASN A 150 11.51 0.12 9.73
N THR A 151 12.47 -0.37 8.94
CA THR A 151 13.79 -0.76 9.46
C THR A 151 14.69 0.41 9.86
N GLY A 152 14.45 1.61 9.34
CA GLY A 152 15.31 2.78 9.48
C GLY A 152 14.73 3.95 10.30
N ASP A 153 13.43 3.89 10.65
CA ASP A 153 12.74 4.96 11.37
C ASP A 153 11.97 4.37 12.57
N PRO A 154 12.58 4.40 13.76
CA PRO A 154 11.97 3.86 14.97
C PRO A 154 10.86 4.79 15.49
N LYS A 155 9.71 4.84 14.85
CA LYS A 155 8.55 5.68 15.26
C LYS A 155 8.19 5.56 16.73
N ALA A 156 8.34 4.38 17.31
CA ALA A 156 8.10 4.11 18.72
C ALA A 156 9.39 4.12 19.57
N GLY A 157 10.53 4.52 18.98
CA GLY A 157 11.83 4.44 19.62
C GLY A 157 12.44 3.05 19.61
N THR A 158 13.49 2.90 20.40
CA THR A 158 14.24 1.64 20.56
C THR A 158 14.14 1.10 21.97
N ALA A 159 14.41 -0.19 22.14
CA ALA A 159 14.61 -0.85 23.44
C ALA A 159 15.87 -1.71 23.38
N THR A 160 16.50 -1.94 24.51
CA THR A 160 17.63 -2.87 24.62
C THR A 160 17.14 -4.13 25.32
N ASN A 161 17.36 -5.28 24.72
CA ASN A 161 17.00 -6.55 25.34
C ASN A 161 18.02 -6.97 26.41
N ALA A 162 17.76 -8.08 27.11
CA ALA A 162 18.61 -8.59 28.18
C ALA A 162 20.03 -8.98 27.70
N SER A 163 20.22 -9.26 26.41
CA SER A 163 21.55 -9.54 25.80
C SER A 163 22.30 -8.27 25.35
N GLY A 164 21.75 -7.07 25.58
CA GLY A 164 22.36 -5.81 25.17
C GLY A 164 22.09 -5.41 23.71
N ARG A 165 21.28 -6.18 22.96
CA ARG A 165 20.93 -5.87 21.57
C ARG A 165 19.86 -4.78 21.52
N VAL A 166 20.11 -3.74 20.69
CA VAL A 166 19.13 -2.70 20.41
C VAL A 166 18.11 -3.22 19.41
N MET A 167 16.84 -3.03 19.72
CA MET A 167 15.69 -3.45 18.91
C MET A 167 14.75 -2.27 18.69
N LEU A 168 14.03 -2.25 17.58
CA LEU A 168 12.93 -1.31 17.36
C LEU A 168 11.75 -1.69 18.24
N ARG A 169 11.12 -0.69 18.87
CA ARG A 169 9.86 -0.93 19.56
C ARG A 169 8.72 -1.16 18.55
N ALA A 170 7.79 -2.04 18.92
CA ALA A 170 6.57 -2.22 18.16
C ALA A 170 5.78 -0.91 18.08
N TYR A 171 5.29 -0.60 16.88
CA TYR A 171 4.43 0.55 16.64
C TYR A 171 2.97 0.11 16.65
N GLY A 172 2.17 0.67 17.55
CA GLY A 172 0.82 0.15 17.82
C GLY A 172 -0.07 0.06 16.60
N SER A 173 -0.10 1.10 15.75
CA SER A 173 -0.93 1.08 14.54
C SER A 173 -0.51 0.01 13.53
N MET A 174 0.77 -0.37 13.48
CA MET A 174 1.25 -1.45 12.62
C MET A 174 0.98 -2.84 13.19
N THR A 175 0.92 -2.94 14.52
CA THR A 175 0.67 -4.21 15.23
C THR A 175 -0.77 -4.66 15.10
N TYR A 176 -1.71 -3.70 14.99
CA TYR A 176 -3.16 -3.95 14.91
C TYR A 176 -3.74 -3.79 13.50
N ALA A 177 -2.95 -3.42 12.50
CA ALA A 177 -3.35 -3.35 11.10
C ALA A 177 -3.33 -4.72 10.44
#